data_925e4026b258752c7e29968d34e2196a
#
_entry.id   925e4026b258752c7e29968d34e2196a
#
_cell.length_a   1.000
_cell.length_b   1.000
_cell.length_c   1.000
_cell.angle_alpha   90.00
_cell.angle_beta   90.00
_cell.angle_gamma   90.00
#
_symmetry.space_group_name_H-M   'P 1'
#
loop_
_entity.id
_entity.type
_entity.pdbx_description
1 polymer ?
#
loop_
_entity_poly.entity_id
_entity_poly.type
_entity_poly.pdbx_seq_one_letter_code
_entity_poly.pdbx_strand_id
1 'polypeptide(L)'
;MELTREQFDRIKHLLPKQRGNVVIDNLTFLRALQSIDKNGCCWRALPHHFGKWYTIYQRFCRWIDQGVFVRIEKELQSHVIDIEKITSLS
;
A
#
# COMPACT_ATOMS: atom_id res chain seq x y z
N MET A 1 -5.16 -11.45 -4.06
CA MET A 1 -5.40 -11.00 -5.45
C MET A 1 -4.55 -9.77 -5.71
N GLU A 2 -3.82 -9.75 -6.81
CA GLU A 2 -2.93 -8.64 -7.11
C GLU A 2 -3.71 -7.44 -7.66
N LEU A 3 -3.23 -6.24 -7.27
CA LEU A 3 -3.79 -4.99 -7.77
C LEU A 3 -3.41 -4.82 -9.24
N THR A 4 -4.40 -4.75 -10.12
CA THR A 4 -4.15 -4.53 -11.53
C THR A 4 -4.01 -3.04 -11.82
N ARG A 5 -3.40 -2.70 -12.96
CA ARG A 5 -3.28 -1.30 -13.38
C ARG A 5 -4.66 -0.65 -13.53
N GLU A 6 -5.62 -1.42 -14.03
CA GLU A 6 -6.98 -0.94 -14.20
C GLU A 6 -7.62 -0.60 -12.85
N GLN A 7 -7.45 -1.46 -11.86
CA GLN A 7 -7.96 -1.18 -10.51
C GLN A 7 -7.27 0.05 -9.91
N PHE A 8 -5.96 0.17 -10.12
CA PHE A 8 -5.23 1.34 -9.65
C PHE A 8 -5.75 2.62 -10.28
N ASP A 9 -6.03 2.61 -11.58
CA ASP A 9 -6.55 3.79 -12.27
C ASP A 9 -7.91 4.22 -11.72
N ARG A 10 -8.71 3.27 -11.21
CA ARG A 10 -10.00 3.59 -10.60
C ARG A 10 -9.87 4.27 -9.25
N ILE A 11 -8.80 4.03 -8.51
CA ILE A 11 -8.63 4.56 -7.15
C ILE A 11 -7.60 5.67 -7.05
N LYS A 12 -6.82 5.92 -8.09
CA LYS A 12 -5.72 6.88 -8.01
C LYS A 12 -6.18 8.28 -7.59
N HIS A 13 -7.41 8.65 -7.93
CA HIS A 13 -7.96 9.95 -7.55
C HIS A 13 -8.27 10.06 -6.05
N LEU A 14 -8.36 8.92 -5.36
CA LEU A 14 -8.59 8.87 -3.92
C LEU A 14 -7.31 8.96 -3.11
N LEU A 15 -6.17 8.79 -3.77
CA LEU A 15 -4.88 8.69 -3.10
C LEU A 15 -4.29 10.08 -2.85
N PRO A 16 -3.54 10.25 -1.74
CA PRO A 16 -2.85 11.52 -1.49
C PRO A 16 -1.89 11.86 -2.61
N LYS A 17 -1.85 13.12 -2.99
CA LYS A 17 -0.91 13.59 -4.01
C LYS A 17 0.49 13.61 -3.43
N GLN A 18 1.45 13.09 -4.22
CA GLN A 18 2.85 13.12 -3.85
C GLN A 18 3.46 14.44 -4.32
N ARG A 19 4.31 15.02 -3.47
CA ARG A 19 4.98 16.29 -3.77
C ARG A 19 6.48 16.06 -3.87
N GLY A 20 7.13 16.82 -4.77
CA GLY A 20 8.57 16.78 -4.93
C GLY A 20 9.07 15.55 -5.66
N ASN A 21 10.31 15.20 -5.43
CA ASN A 21 10.92 14.02 -6.05
C ASN A 21 10.40 12.76 -5.39
N VAL A 22 9.57 12.04 -6.13
CA VAL A 22 8.95 10.81 -5.62
C VAL A 22 9.82 9.63 -5.99
N VAL A 23 10.42 8.99 -4.98
CA VAL A 23 11.22 7.79 -5.17
C VAL A 23 10.33 6.56 -5.32
N ILE A 24 9.24 6.52 -4.55
CA ILE A 24 8.30 5.39 -4.55
C ILE A 24 6.92 5.93 -4.91
N ASP A 25 6.39 5.54 -6.07
CA ASP A 25 5.06 5.98 -6.46
C ASP A 25 3.98 5.17 -5.73
N ASN A 26 2.72 5.64 -5.84
CA ASN A 26 1.63 5.01 -5.10
C ASN A 26 1.37 3.57 -5.55
N LEU A 27 1.54 3.27 -6.83
CA LEU A 27 1.34 1.92 -7.33
C LEU A 27 2.39 0.97 -6.76
N THR A 28 3.66 1.37 -6.76
CA THR A 28 4.75 0.58 -6.18
C THR A 28 4.51 0.36 -4.69
N PHE A 29 4.06 1.40 -3.98
CA PHE A 29 3.73 1.31 -2.56
C PHE A 29 2.65 0.26 -2.31
N LEU A 30 1.55 0.31 -3.07
CA LEU A 30 0.46 -0.64 -2.91
C LEU A 30 0.89 -2.07 -3.23
N ARG A 31 1.73 -2.25 -4.25
CA ARG A 31 2.26 -3.57 -4.58
C ARG A 31 3.18 -4.11 -3.49
N ALA A 32 3.94 -3.23 -2.83
CA ALA A 32 4.76 -3.61 -1.69
C ALA A 32 3.90 -4.14 -0.54
N LEU A 33 2.79 -3.45 -0.24
CA LEU A 33 1.86 -3.89 0.80
C LEU A 33 1.25 -5.24 0.45
N GLN A 34 0.88 -5.45 -0.80
CA GLN A 34 0.34 -6.74 -1.24
C GLN A 34 1.37 -7.86 -1.13
N SER A 35 2.63 -7.55 -1.39
CA SER A 35 3.71 -8.53 -1.25
C SER A 35 3.83 -8.98 0.21
N ILE A 36 3.76 -8.04 1.16
CA ILE A 36 3.82 -8.36 2.59
C ILE A 36 2.61 -9.21 2.98
N ASP A 37 1.42 -8.83 2.53
CA ASP A 37 0.19 -9.54 2.82
C ASP A 37 0.22 -10.98 2.27
N LYS A 38 0.64 -11.13 1.02
CA LYS A 38 0.68 -12.41 0.34
C LYS A 38 1.69 -13.37 0.98
N ASN A 39 2.89 -12.86 1.29
CA ASN A 39 3.99 -13.68 1.80
C ASN A 39 3.97 -13.84 3.31
N GLY A 40 3.22 -13.01 4.02
CA GLY A 40 3.18 -13.05 5.48
C GLY A 40 4.51 -12.73 6.13
N CYS A 41 5.39 -12.03 5.43
CA CYS A 41 6.70 -11.68 5.96
C CYS A 41 6.64 -10.40 6.79
N CYS A 42 7.64 -10.20 7.66
CA CYS A 42 7.74 -8.97 8.42
C CYS A 42 8.19 -7.81 7.51
N TRP A 43 7.98 -6.59 7.98
CA TRP A 43 8.33 -5.40 7.20
C TRP A 43 9.79 -5.37 6.78
N ARG A 44 10.69 -5.81 7.69
CA ARG A 44 12.13 -5.79 7.41
C ARG A 44 12.54 -6.75 6.29
N ALA A 45 11.70 -7.74 6.01
CA ALA A 45 11.97 -8.70 4.93
C ALA A 45 11.48 -8.23 3.57
N LEU A 46 10.94 -7.01 3.47
CA LEU A 46 10.45 -6.47 2.22
C LEU A 46 11.58 -6.37 1.20
N PRO A 47 11.39 -6.88 -0.04
CA PRO A 47 12.43 -6.79 -1.07
C PRO A 47 12.84 -5.35 -1.34
N HIS A 48 14.15 -5.16 -1.55
CA HIS A 48 14.72 -3.81 -1.75
C HIS A 48 14.24 -3.13 -3.03
N HIS A 49 13.75 -3.88 -4.01
CA HIS A 49 13.27 -3.26 -5.25
C HIS A 49 12.01 -2.40 -5.04
N PHE A 50 11.31 -2.58 -3.93
CA PHE A 50 10.19 -1.72 -3.57
C PHE A 50 10.64 -0.44 -2.86
N GLY A 51 11.89 -0.37 -2.43
CA GLY A 51 12.43 0.74 -1.66
C GLY A 51 12.70 0.33 -0.22
N LYS A 52 13.06 1.29 0.60
CA LYS A 52 13.37 1.03 2.01
C LYS A 52 12.07 0.72 2.77
N TRP A 53 12.09 -0.36 3.53
CA TRP A 53 10.89 -0.84 4.22
C TRP A 53 10.29 0.22 5.15
N TYR A 54 11.10 0.99 5.86
CA TYR A 54 10.56 1.97 6.82
C TYR A 54 9.86 3.14 6.11
N THR A 55 10.27 3.49 4.89
CA THR A 55 9.59 4.49 4.10
C THR A 55 8.19 4.03 3.72
N ILE A 56 8.07 2.76 3.31
CA ILE A 56 6.78 2.13 3.01
C ILE A 56 5.93 2.09 4.29
N TYR A 57 6.53 1.69 5.40
CA TYR A 57 5.81 1.59 6.68
C TYR A 57 5.26 2.94 7.14
N GLN A 58 6.06 4.01 7.05
CA GLN A 58 5.61 5.34 7.44
C GLN A 58 4.43 5.82 6.59
N ARG A 59 4.48 5.58 5.28
CA ARG A 59 3.38 5.94 4.40
C ARG A 59 2.13 5.12 4.73
N PHE A 60 2.32 3.85 5.03
CA PHE A 60 1.22 2.96 5.43
C PHE A 60 0.49 3.50 6.66
N CYS A 61 1.23 3.87 7.71
CA CYS A 61 0.64 4.45 8.92
C CYS A 61 -0.11 5.75 8.64
N ARG A 62 0.47 6.61 7.81
CA ARG A 62 -0.15 7.87 7.43
C ARG A 62 -1.47 7.66 6.70
N TRP A 63 -1.50 6.70 5.78
CA TRP A 63 -2.71 6.40 5.03
C TRP A 63 -3.80 5.81 5.91
N ILE A 64 -3.44 5.03 6.92
CA ILE A 64 -4.41 4.53 7.90
C ILE A 64 -5.05 5.69 8.63
N ASP A 65 -4.25 6.64 9.11
CA ASP A 65 -4.75 7.82 9.81
C ASP A 65 -5.68 8.67 8.95
N GLN A 66 -5.41 8.74 7.65
CA GLN A 66 -6.20 9.51 6.71
C GLN A 66 -7.42 8.78 6.18
N GLY A 67 -7.59 7.51 6.55
CA GLY A 67 -8.71 6.70 6.08
C GLY A 67 -8.67 6.34 4.61
N VAL A 68 -7.48 6.37 3.99
CA VAL A 68 -7.31 6.10 2.56
C VAL A 68 -7.71 4.68 2.21
N PHE A 69 -7.31 3.70 3.04
CA PHE A 69 -7.60 2.30 2.75
C PHE A 69 -9.08 1.98 2.80
N VAL A 70 -9.83 2.63 3.68
CA VAL A 70 -11.28 2.48 3.74
C VAL A 70 -11.92 2.95 2.44
N ARG A 71 -11.44 4.07 1.90
CA ARG A 71 -11.94 4.60 0.63
C ARG A 71 -11.62 3.67 -0.54
N ILE A 72 -10.42 3.09 -0.54
CA ILE A 72 -10.01 2.14 -1.58
C ILE A 72 -10.91 0.92 -1.56
N GLU A 73 -11.17 0.35 -0.39
CA GLU A 73 -12.02 -0.83 -0.26
C GLU A 73 -13.45 -0.55 -0.73
N LYS A 74 -13.98 0.62 -0.41
CA LYS A 74 -15.32 1.01 -0.85
C LYS A 74 -15.40 1.14 -2.36
N GLU A 75 -14.37 1.73 -2.98
CA GLU A 75 -14.37 1.94 -4.43
C GLU A 75 -14.25 0.62 -5.19
N LEU A 76 -13.37 -0.27 -4.73
CA LEU A 76 -13.15 -1.55 -5.38
C LEU A 76 -14.11 -2.64 -4.92
N GLN A 77 -14.85 -2.38 -3.85
CA GLN A 77 -15.79 -3.33 -3.24
C GLN A 77 -15.12 -4.68 -2.92
N SER A 78 -13.83 -4.61 -2.56
CA SER A 78 -13.10 -5.82 -2.17
C SER A 78 -11.91 -5.45 -1.29
N HIS A 79 -11.46 -6.43 -0.51
CA HIS A 79 -10.28 -6.28 0.34
C HIS A 79 -9.04 -6.62 -0.48
N VAL A 80 -8.41 -5.60 -1.04
CA VAL A 80 -7.18 -5.77 -1.83
C VAL A 80 -6.00 -6.06 -0.91
N ILE A 81 -6.01 -5.48 0.28
CA ILE A 81 -4.94 -5.61 1.28
C ILE A 81 -5.58 -5.83 2.65
N ASP A 82 -5.07 -6.81 3.40
CA ASP A 82 -5.50 -7.06 4.77
C ASP A 82 -4.71 -6.16 5.72
N ILE A 83 -5.30 -5.02 6.07
CA ILE A 83 -4.65 -4.01 6.91
C ILE A 83 -4.31 -4.56 8.29
N GLU A 84 -5.22 -5.31 8.90
CA GLU A 84 -5.00 -5.87 10.24
C GLU A 84 -3.84 -6.85 10.25
N LYS A 85 -3.77 -7.72 9.25
CA LYS A 85 -2.70 -8.69 9.13
C LYS A 85 -1.34 -8.00 8.97
N ILE A 86 -1.26 -7.02 8.09
CA ILE A 86 -0.02 -6.28 7.84
C ILE A 86 0.40 -5.53 9.10
N THR A 87 -0.52 -4.90 9.79
CA THR A 87 -0.22 -4.17 11.01
C THR A 87 0.37 -5.08 12.09
N SER A 88 -0.12 -6.31 12.20
CA SER A 88 0.37 -7.25 13.19
C SER A 88 1.73 -7.86 12.87
N LEU A 89 2.22 -7.68 11.64
CA LEU A 89 3.53 -8.19 11.22
C LEU A 89 4.69 -7.27 11.58
N SER A 90 4.42 -6.09 12.08
CA SER A 90 5.46 -5.12 12.44
C SER A 90 6.21 -5.49 13.71
#